data_1973a51561eeb7d0683702978713167d
#
_entry.id   1973a51561eeb7d0683702978713167d
#
_cell.length_a   1.000
_cell.length_b   1.000
_cell.length_c   1.000
_cell.angle_alpha   90.00
_cell.angle_beta   90.00
_cell.angle_gamma   90.00
#
_symmetry.space_group_name_H-M   'P 1'
#
loop_
_entity.id
_entity.type
_entity.pdbx_description
1 polymer ?
#
loop_
_entity_poly.entity_id
_entity_poly.type
_entity_poly.pdbx_seq_one_letter_code
_entity_poly.pdbx_strand_id
1 'polypeptide(L)'
;MITTHYTIRAVGIRRALRLAVVADLHNYAPRALFDSLTAERPDIVTLPGDFLDGPGQVENALAFLRATARRFPTLCSVGNHEQKAALPNLAGAVQETGAELLDDRSVFRHGIWFGGLSSGWRTADKQTRTAQTPPPNRAFIDDFATREGYKILLCHHPEYYEPYLQRKNIPLILAGHAHGGQWEIGGQGIYAPGQGLLPRYTAGLYDERLLVSRGLCNTHRYIPRFGNPRELVIVDLWPG
;
A
#
# COMPACT_ATOMS: atom_id res chain seq x y z
N MET A 1 -1.53 15.15 -10.02
CA MET A 1 -1.28 13.71 -9.86
C MET A 1 -0.56 13.22 -11.10
N ILE A 2 0.47 12.41 -10.92
CA ILE A 2 1.17 11.72 -12.01
C ILE A 2 0.80 10.24 -12.01
N THR A 3 1.00 9.56 -13.14
CA THR A 3 0.95 8.10 -13.24
C THR A 3 2.37 7.62 -13.56
N THR A 4 2.89 6.72 -12.72
CA THR A 4 4.23 6.15 -12.88
C THR A 4 4.11 4.67 -13.23
N HIS A 5 4.86 4.22 -14.24
CA HIS A 5 4.83 2.84 -14.72
C HIS A 5 6.12 2.10 -14.36
N TYR A 6 5.98 0.89 -13.83
CA TYR A 6 7.07 -0.05 -13.57
C TYR A 6 6.81 -1.35 -14.32
N THR A 7 7.85 -1.88 -14.96
CA THR A 7 7.80 -3.20 -15.60
C THR A 7 8.65 -4.16 -14.77
N ILE A 8 8.04 -5.23 -14.27
CA ILE A 8 8.68 -6.21 -13.40
C ILE A 8 8.56 -7.60 -14.00
N ARG A 9 9.67 -8.32 -14.09
CA ARG A 9 9.71 -9.71 -14.48
C ARG A 9 9.26 -10.60 -13.32
N ALA A 10 8.18 -11.34 -13.52
CA ALA A 10 7.55 -12.18 -12.51
C ALA A 10 7.70 -13.66 -12.89
N VAL A 11 8.69 -14.32 -12.31
CA VAL A 11 8.97 -15.74 -12.59
C VAL A 11 7.84 -16.61 -12.07
N GLY A 12 7.31 -17.49 -12.94
CA GLY A 12 6.25 -18.45 -12.57
C GLY A 12 4.82 -17.97 -12.78
N ILE A 13 4.59 -16.73 -13.23
CA ILE A 13 3.26 -16.34 -13.70
C ILE A 13 3.05 -16.79 -15.15
N ARG A 14 1.80 -17.11 -15.51
CA ARG A 14 1.48 -17.66 -16.84
C ARG A 14 1.10 -16.61 -17.88
N ARG A 15 0.69 -15.42 -17.45
CA ARG A 15 0.28 -14.30 -18.31
C ARG A 15 0.72 -12.98 -17.71
N ALA A 16 0.89 -11.98 -18.54
CA ALA A 16 1.10 -10.62 -18.08
C ALA A 16 -0.10 -10.13 -17.26
N LEU A 17 0.16 -9.34 -16.24
CA LEU A 17 -0.85 -8.73 -15.38
C LEU A 17 -0.48 -7.27 -15.10
N ARG A 18 -1.47 -6.40 -15.15
CA ARG A 18 -1.32 -5.00 -14.77
C ARG A 18 -1.95 -4.75 -13.40
N LEU A 19 -1.16 -4.24 -12.48
CA LEU A 19 -1.61 -3.83 -11.15
C LEU A 19 -1.66 -2.30 -11.08
N ALA A 20 -2.69 -1.75 -10.43
CA ALA A 20 -2.69 -0.37 -9.98
C ALA A 20 -2.46 -0.34 -8.47
N VAL A 21 -1.53 0.49 -8.00
CA VAL A 21 -1.21 0.68 -6.59
C VAL A 21 -1.69 2.06 -6.15
N VAL A 22 -2.68 2.08 -5.28
CA VAL A 22 -3.34 3.27 -4.72
C VAL A 22 -2.99 3.35 -3.23
N ALA A 23 -1.91 4.04 -2.89
CA ALA A 23 -1.46 4.17 -1.50
C ALA A 23 -1.90 5.51 -0.88
N ASP A 24 -2.06 5.53 0.43
CA ASP A 24 -2.30 6.74 1.22
C ASP A 24 -3.46 7.58 0.68
N LEU A 25 -4.61 6.95 0.50
CA LEU A 25 -5.83 7.59 -0.01
C LEU A 25 -6.43 8.58 1.01
N HIS A 26 -6.41 8.22 2.32
CA HIS A 26 -6.86 9.06 3.44
C HIS A 26 -8.22 9.71 3.19
N ASN A 27 -9.22 8.94 2.83
CA ASN A 27 -10.57 9.41 2.49
C ASN A 27 -10.60 10.41 1.30
N TYR A 28 -9.48 10.67 0.62
CA TYR A 28 -9.38 11.60 -0.51
C TYR A 28 -9.37 10.82 -1.83
N ALA A 29 -10.52 10.70 -2.46
CA ALA A 29 -10.70 10.00 -3.73
C ALA A 29 -11.12 10.99 -4.84
N PRO A 30 -10.18 11.71 -5.46
CA PRO A 30 -10.53 12.65 -6.53
C PRO A 30 -11.00 11.90 -7.77
N ARG A 31 -11.93 12.51 -8.51
CA ARG A 31 -12.45 11.95 -9.77
C ARG A 31 -11.32 11.58 -10.75
N ALA A 32 -10.28 12.43 -10.83
CA ALA A 32 -9.12 12.19 -11.67
C ALA A 32 -8.40 10.86 -11.38
N LEU A 33 -8.40 10.37 -10.13
CA LEU A 33 -7.86 9.06 -9.79
C LEU A 33 -8.67 7.95 -10.46
N PHE A 34 -10.00 8.03 -10.38
CA PHE A 34 -10.88 7.04 -10.98
C PHE A 34 -10.82 7.06 -12.52
N ASP A 35 -10.70 8.25 -13.10
CA ASP A 35 -10.53 8.41 -14.55
C ASP A 35 -9.20 7.79 -15.00
N SER A 36 -8.11 8.00 -14.25
CA SER A 36 -6.81 7.37 -14.51
C SER A 36 -6.87 5.85 -14.39
N LEU A 37 -7.48 5.29 -13.34
CA LEU A 37 -7.67 3.84 -13.19
C LEU A 37 -8.47 3.26 -14.37
N THR A 38 -9.49 3.98 -14.83
CA THR A 38 -10.31 3.55 -15.97
C THR A 38 -9.51 3.54 -17.28
N ALA A 39 -8.63 4.53 -17.48
CA ALA A 39 -7.76 4.62 -18.66
C ALA A 39 -6.68 3.53 -18.65
N GLU A 40 -6.08 3.25 -17.49
CA GLU A 40 -5.01 2.26 -17.32
C GLU A 40 -5.50 0.81 -17.41
N ARG A 41 -6.78 0.55 -17.13
CA ARG A 41 -7.41 -0.79 -17.19
C ARG A 41 -6.63 -1.86 -16.44
N PRO A 42 -6.37 -1.70 -15.13
CA PRO A 42 -5.64 -2.70 -14.38
C PRO A 42 -6.43 -4.02 -14.27
N ASP A 43 -5.73 -5.14 -14.20
CA ASP A 43 -6.33 -6.44 -13.86
C ASP A 43 -6.71 -6.52 -12.38
N ILE A 44 -5.95 -5.82 -11.52
CA ILE A 44 -6.18 -5.76 -10.06
C ILE A 44 -5.80 -4.36 -9.55
N VAL A 45 -6.60 -3.83 -8.64
CA VAL A 45 -6.27 -2.62 -7.87
C VAL A 45 -5.85 -3.04 -6.45
N THR A 46 -4.73 -2.52 -5.99
CA THR A 46 -4.18 -2.81 -4.66
C THR A 46 -4.07 -1.53 -3.84
N LEU A 47 -4.49 -1.58 -2.59
CA LEU A 47 -4.35 -0.48 -1.63
C LEU A 47 -3.49 -0.95 -0.44
N PRO A 48 -2.19 -0.64 -0.44
CA PRO A 48 -1.28 -1.05 0.64
C PRO A 48 -1.43 -0.17 1.89
N GLY A 49 -2.63 -0.10 2.46
CA GLY A 49 -2.95 0.63 3.69
C GLY A 49 -3.24 2.12 3.53
N ASP A 50 -3.70 2.71 4.62
CA ASP A 50 -4.06 4.12 4.79
C ASP A 50 -5.04 4.63 3.72
N PHE A 51 -6.05 3.80 3.39
CA PHE A 51 -7.18 4.25 2.57
C PHE A 51 -8.20 5.05 3.40
N LEU A 52 -8.26 4.85 4.74
CA LEU A 52 -9.01 5.67 5.69
C LEU A 52 -8.14 6.78 6.31
N ASP A 53 -8.80 7.80 6.88
CA ASP A 53 -8.15 8.85 7.68
C ASP A 53 -9.03 9.17 8.90
N GLY A 54 -8.84 8.42 9.98
CA GLY A 54 -9.60 8.60 11.21
C GLY A 54 -11.09 8.29 11.09
N PRO A 55 -11.91 8.56 12.11
CA PRO A 55 -13.32 8.18 12.16
C PRO A 55 -14.24 9.07 11.31
N GLY A 56 -13.76 10.22 10.82
CA GLY A 56 -14.55 11.13 9.97
C GLY A 56 -14.40 10.83 8.49
N GLN A 57 -15.50 10.97 7.73
CA GLN A 57 -15.50 10.87 6.25
C GLN A 57 -15.09 9.50 5.68
N VAL A 58 -15.17 8.42 6.45
CA VAL A 58 -14.89 7.06 5.98
C VAL A 58 -15.69 6.68 4.74
N GLU A 59 -16.88 7.26 4.57
CA GLU A 59 -17.77 6.99 3.45
C GLU A 59 -17.11 7.35 2.10
N ASN A 60 -16.25 8.36 2.03
CA ASN A 60 -15.56 8.71 0.78
C ASN A 60 -14.62 7.58 0.33
N ALA A 61 -13.86 6.99 1.26
CA ALA A 61 -13.00 5.84 0.96
C ALA A 61 -13.83 4.60 0.62
N LEU A 62 -14.90 4.32 1.37
CA LEU A 62 -15.78 3.18 1.09
C LEU A 62 -16.49 3.35 -0.26
N ALA A 63 -16.92 4.56 -0.61
CA ALA A 63 -17.50 4.86 -1.93
C ALA A 63 -16.47 4.65 -3.06
N PHE A 64 -15.22 5.04 -2.84
CA PHE A 64 -14.14 4.77 -3.79
C PHE A 64 -13.91 3.26 -3.95
N LEU A 65 -13.81 2.51 -2.85
CA LEU A 65 -13.65 1.05 -2.88
C LEU A 65 -14.83 0.40 -3.63
N ARG A 66 -16.05 0.82 -3.35
CA ARG A 66 -17.26 0.31 -4.02
C ARG A 66 -17.25 0.59 -5.52
N ALA A 67 -16.87 1.81 -5.91
CA ALA A 67 -16.79 2.18 -7.33
C ALA A 67 -15.68 1.40 -8.06
N THR A 68 -14.54 1.18 -7.39
CA THR A 68 -13.39 0.46 -7.94
C THR A 68 -13.69 -1.03 -8.02
N ALA A 69 -14.20 -1.65 -6.94
CA ALA A 69 -14.49 -3.08 -6.88
C ALA A 69 -15.57 -3.55 -7.86
N ARG A 70 -16.46 -2.64 -8.28
CA ARG A 70 -17.43 -2.93 -9.36
C ARG A 70 -16.79 -3.15 -10.73
N ARG A 71 -15.56 -2.67 -10.93
CA ARG A 71 -14.87 -2.72 -12.23
C ARG A 71 -13.62 -3.58 -12.21
N PHE A 72 -12.93 -3.62 -11.07
CA PHE A 72 -11.64 -4.28 -10.93
C PHE A 72 -11.61 -5.07 -9.62
N PRO A 73 -11.09 -6.30 -9.59
CA PRO A 73 -10.72 -6.95 -8.34
C PRO A 73 -9.88 -5.99 -7.49
N THR A 74 -10.29 -5.75 -6.25
CA THR A 74 -9.69 -4.73 -5.38
C THR A 74 -9.26 -5.36 -4.07
N LEU A 75 -7.98 -5.26 -3.74
CA LEU A 75 -7.36 -5.82 -2.54
C LEU A 75 -6.81 -4.70 -1.67
N CYS A 76 -7.12 -4.72 -0.37
CA CYS A 76 -6.67 -3.72 0.59
C CYS A 76 -5.87 -4.39 1.71
N SER A 77 -4.82 -3.78 2.22
CA SER A 77 -4.20 -4.13 3.50
C SER A 77 -4.42 -3.03 4.53
N VAL A 78 -4.06 -3.29 5.77
CA VAL A 78 -4.30 -2.40 6.91
C VAL A 78 -3.05 -1.57 7.21
N GLY A 79 -3.15 -0.25 7.07
CA GLY A 79 -2.14 0.70 7.51
C GLY A 79 -2.37 1.17 8.95
N ASN A 80 -1.64 2.19 9.37
CA ASN A 80 -1.77 2.71 10.73
C ASN A 80 -3.02 3.59 10.92
N HIS A 81 -3.56 4.18 9.86
CA HIS A 81 -4.78 4.96 9.95
C HIS A 81 -6.02 4.09 10.11
N GLU A 82 -6.11 2.94 9.46
CA GLU A 82 -7.18 1.97 9.71
C GLU A 82 -7.21 1.51 11.17
N GLN A 83 -6.03 1.29 11.78
CA GLN A 83 -5.94 0.94 13.20
C GLN A 83 -6.44 2.05 14.13
N LYS A 84 -6.21 3.31 13.75
CA LYS A 84 -6.65 4.50 14.51
C LYS A 84 -8.12 4.86 14.25
N ALA A 85 -8.64 4.56 13.07
CA ALA A 85 -10.01 4.91 12.68
C ALA A 85 -11.07 4.27 13.58
N ALA A 86 -10.68 3.22 14.32
CA ALA A 86 -11.52 2.51 15.29
C ALA A 86 -12.91 2.16 14.71
N LEU A 87 -12.96 1.82 13.41
CA LEU A 87 -14.18 1.37 12.77
C LEU A 87 -14.53 -0.02 13.35
N PRO A 88 -15.65 -0.17 14.06
CA PRO A 88 -15.93 -1.39 14.84
C PRO A 88 -15.94 -2.68 14.01
N ASN A 89 -16.21 -2.58 12.71
CA ASN A 89 -16.22 -3.71 11.77
C ASN A 89 -15.59 -3.28 10.44
N LEU A 90 -14.29 -2.99 10.45
CA LEU A 90 -13.57 -2.62 9.23
C LEU A 90 -13.69 -3.70 8.14
N ALA A 91 -13.54 -4.96 8.51
CA ALA A 91 -13.62 -6.07 7.55
C ALA A 91 -14.98 -6.15 6.87
N GLY A 92 -16.08 -6.06 7.64
CA GLY A 92 -17.43 -6.04 7.08
C GLY A 92 -17.67 -4.83 6.20
N ALA A 93 -17.25 -3.63 6.64
CA ALA A 93 -17.42 -2.40 5.85
C ALA A 93 -16.68 -2.47 4.50
N VAL A 94 -15.46 -3.02 4.46
CA VAL A 94 -14.73 -3.22 3.22
C VAL A 94 -15.41 -4.30 2.35
N GLN A 95 -15.84 -5.42 2.95
CA GLN A 95 -16.51 -6.49 2.23
C GLN A 95 -17.82 -6.03 1.55
N GLU A 96 -18.59 -5.17 2.21
CA GLU A 96 -19.83 -4.58 1.64
C GLU A 96 -19.55 -3.72 0.39
N THR A 97 -18.33 -3.23 0.21
CA THR A 97 -17.94 -2.52 -1.02
C THR A 97 -17.67 -3.45 -2.19
N GLY A 98 -17.46 -4.74 -1.96
CA GLY A 98 -16.97 -5.72 -2.92
C GLY A 98 -15.45 -5.82 -3.00
N ALA A 99 -14.70 -5.02 -2.22
CA ALA A 99 -13.26 -5.15 -2.06
C ALA A 99 -12.93 -6.24 -1.03
N GLU A 100 -11.70 -6.77 -1.09
CA GLU A 100 -11.21 -7.79 -0.16
C GLU A 100 -10.14 -7.20 0.76
N LEU A 101 -10.38 -7.27 2.08
CA LEU A 101 -9.42 -6.84 3.10
C LEU A 101 -8.48 -8.00 3.44
N LEU A 102 -7.18 -7.75 3.29
CA LEU A 102 -6.10 -8.65 3.67
C LEU A 102 -5.48 -8.13 4.98
N ASP A 103 -6.04 -8.55 6.10
CA ASP A 103 -5.59 -8.21 7.44
C ASP A 103 -4.81 -9.40 8.03
N ASP A 104 -3.47 -9.41 7.87
CA ASP A 104 -2.59 -10.55 8.11
C ASP A 104 -3.12 -11.84 7.45
N ARG A 105 -3.58 -11.70 6.21
CA ARG A 105 -4.17 -12.77 5.39
C ARG A 105 -3.60 -12.74 3.98
N SER A 106 -3.77 -13.86 3.29
CA SER A 106 -3.40 -13.97 1.89
C SER A 106 -4.48 -14.62 1.05
N VAL A 107 -4.49 -14.30 -0.23
CA VAL A 107 -5.42 -14.83 -1.24
C VAL A 107 -4.64 -15.18 -2.50
N PHE A 108 -5.09 -16.24 -3.19
CA PHE A 108 -4.53 -16.63 -4.47
C PHE A 108 -5.42 -16.13 -5.61
N ARG A 109 -4.88 -15.26 -6.48
CA ARG A 109 -5.59 -14.67 -7.61
C ARG A 109 -4.69 -14.64 -8.83
N HIS A 110 -5.22 -15.00 -10.00
CA HIS A 110 -4.50 -14.97 -11.28
C HIS A 110 -3.13 -15.68 -11.26
N GLY A 111 -2.97 -16.72 -10.45
CA GLY A 111 -1.70 -17.45 -10.34
C GLY A 111 -0.66 -16.79 -9.42
N ILE A 112 -1.05 -15.79 -8.65
CA ILE A 112 -0.21 -15.02 -7.73
C ILE A 112 -0.80 -15.07 -6.33
N TRP A 113 0.06 -15.21 -5.31
CA TRP A 113 -0.31 -15.00 -3.92
C TRP A 113 -0.23 -13.51 -3.57
N PHE A 114 -1.32 -12.96 -3.13
CA PHE A 114 -1.38 -11.62 -2.53
C PHE A 114 -1.50 -11.75 -1.03
N GLY A 115 -0.57 -11.16 -0.29
CA GLY A 115 -0.61 -11.04 1.17
C GLY A 115 -0.85 -9.60 1.57
N GLY A 116 -1.56 -9.38 2.67
CA GLY A 116 -1.68 -8.07 3.31
C GLY A 116 -1.09 -8.12 4.70
N LEU A 117 0.03 -7.43 4.92
CA LEU A 117 0.66 -7.30 6.23
C LEU A 117 0.08 -6.09 6.94
N SER A 118 -0.55 -6.33 8.07
CA SER A 118 -1.15 -5.28 8.87
C SER A 118 -0.12 -4.46 9.63
N SER A 119 -0.42 -3.18 9.82
CA SER A 119 0.38 -2.31 10.66
C SER A 119 0.49 -2.83 12.09
N GLY A 120 1.70 -2.81 12.66
CA GLY A 120 1.96 -3.21 14.04
C GLY A 120 1.29 -2.34 15.12
N TRP A 121 0.73 -1.20 14.73
CA TRP A 121 0.02 -0.30 15.66
C TRP A 121 -1.20 -0.95 16.33
N ARG A 122 -1.70 -2.07 15.82
CA ARG A 122 -2.77 -2.85 16.44
C ARG A 122 -2.41 -3.33 17.84
N THR A 123 -1.16 -3.72 18.04
CA THR A 123 -0.65 -4.31 19.29
C THR A 123 0.05 -3.29 20.18
N ALA A 124 0.25 -2.06 19.67
CA ALA A 124 0.89 -1.01 20.46
C ALA A 124 -0.07 -0.49 21.51
N ASP A 125 0.37 -0.47 22.75
CA ASP A 125 -0.34 0.24 23.83
C ASP A 125 -0.52 1.70 23.41
N LYS A 126 -1.75 2.23 23.52
CA LYS A 126 -2.09 3.62 23.16
C LYS A 126 -1.26 4.65 23.93
N GLN A 127 -0.60 4.24 25.02
CA GLN A 127 0.27 5.08 25.85
C GLN A 127 1.71 5.17 25.32
N THR A 128 2.18 4.21 24.51
CA THR A 128 3.52 4.26 23.91
C THR A 128 3.49 5.04 22.60
N ARG A 129 3.56 6.37 22.68
CA ARG A 129 3.89 7.23 21.52
C ARG A 129 5.39 7.11 21.22
N THR A 130 5.82 5.95 20.74
CA THR A 130 7.19 5.78 20.25
C THR A 130 7.29 6.39 18.85
N ALA A 131 8.40 7.06 18.56
CA ALA A 131 8.72 7.54 17.21
C ALA A 131 8.95 6.38 16.23
N GLN A 132 9.07 5.15 16.72
CA GLN A 132 9.31 3.95 15.94
C GLN A 132 7.99 3.20 15.68
N THR A 133 7.83 2.75 14.46
CA THR A 133 6.72 1.88 14.06
C THR A 133 6.80 0.56 14.82
N PRO A 134 5.73 0.13 15.52
CA PRO A 134 5.73 -1.16 16.21
C PRO A 134 5.96 -2.33 15.24
N PRO A 135 6.55 -3.45 15.70
CA PRO A 135 6.84 -4.60 14.85
C PRO A 135 5.58 -5.19 14.22
N PRO A 136 5.68 -5.71 12.98
CA PRO A 136 4.57 -6.37 12.30
C PRO A 136 4.34 -7.80 12.82
N ASN A 137 3.29 -8.46 12.34
CA ASN A 137 3.03 -9.88 12.57
C ASN A 137 4.08 -10.75 11.87
N ARG A 138 5.12 -11.13 12.60
CA ARG A 138 6.23 -11.95 12.08
C ARG A 138 5.80 -13.35 11.68
N ALA A 139 4.85 -13.95 12.41
CA ALA A 139 4.35 -15.28 12.10
C ALA A 139 3.64 -15.31 10.74
N PHE A 140 2.86 -14.27 10.42
CA PHE A 140 2.26 -14.13 9.09
C PHE A 140 3.32 -13.97 7.99
N ILE A 141 4.37 -13.16 8.22
CA ILE A 141 5.46 -12.98 7.25
C ILE A 141 6.14 -14.33 6.96
N ASP A 142 6.44 -15.09 8.01
CA ASP A 142 7.13 -16.36 7.90
C ASP A 142 6.27 -17.39 7.14
N ASP A 143 4.99 -17.54 7.47
CA ASP A 143 4.05 -18.39 6.74
C ASP A 143 3.92 -17.96 5.27
N PHE A 144 3.70 -16.68 5.01
CA PHE A 144 3.52 -16.17 3.66
C PHE A 144 4.75 -16.38 2.78
N ALA A 145 5.96 -16.25 3.33
CA ALA A 145 7.21 -16.47 2.62
C ALA A 145 7.41 -17.93 2.18
N THR A 146 6.81 -18.90 2.86
CA THR A 146 6.91 -20.35 2.51
C THR A 146 6.02 -20.76 1.34
N ARG A 147 5.02 -19.95 0.98
CA ARG A 147 4.08 -20.29 -0.10
C ARG A 147 4.82 -20.44 -1.43
N GLU A 148 4.44 -21.43 -2.20
CA GLU A 148 5.01 -21.64 -3.53
C GLU A 148 4.42 -20.68 -4.56
N GLY A 149 5.20 -20.32 -5.58
CA GLY A 149 4.80 -19.42 -6.68
C GLY A 149 5.13 -17.94 -6.40
N TYR A 150 4.72 -17.09 -7.33
CA TYR A 150 4.96 -15.66 -7.23
C TYR A 150 4.10 -15.03 -6.13
N LYS A 151 4.71 -14.15 -5.35
CA LYS A 151 4.10 -13.52 -4.18
C LYS A 151 4.22 -12.01 -4.24
N ILE A 152 3.12 -11.33 -3.92
CA ILE A 152 3.07 -9.88 -3.76
C ILE A 152 2.55 -9.57 -2.35
N LEU A 153 3.32 -8.80 -1.59
CA LEU A 153 2.93 -8.37 -0.25
C LEU A 153 2.51 -6.91 -0.26
N LEU A 154 1.28 -6.62 0.13
CA LEU A 154 0.83 -5.28 0.46
C LEU A 154 1.30 -5.00 1.89
N CYS A 155 2.27 -4.09 2.05
CA CYS A 155 2.89 -3.75 3.32
C CYS A 155 2.95 -2.23 3.44
N HIS A 156 2.08 -1.64 4.26
CA HIS A 156 1.99 -0.17 4.33
C HIS A 156 3.31 0.50 4.67
N HIS A 157 4.08 -0.06 5.62
CA HIS A 157 5.29 0.49 6.19
C HIS A 157 6.56 0.08 5.44
N PRO A 158 7.21 0.92 4.62
CA PRO A 158 8.44 0.58 3.92
C PRO A 158 9.63 0.35 4.87
N GLU A 159 9.62 0.95 6.06
CA GLU A 159 10.63 0.72 7.10
C GLU A 159 10.64 -0.71 7.67
N TYR A 160 9.62 -1.51 7.40
CA TYR A 160 9.65 -2.95 7.72
C TYR A 160 10.56 -3.75 6.80
N TYR A 161 10.98 -3.16 5.68
CA TYR A 161 11.73 -3.90 4.66
C TYR A 161 13.01 -4.52 5.20
N GLU A 162 13.96 -3.71 5.70
CA GLU A 162 15.25 -4.21 6.17
C GLU A 162 15.14 -5.18 7.36
N PRO A 163 14.43 -4.85 8.44
CA PRO A 163 14.43 -5.70 9.62
C PRO A 163 13.60 -6.98 9.49
N TYR A 164 12.60 -7.02 8.59
CA TYR A 164 11.65 -8.13 8.57
C TYR A 164 11.47 -8.80 7.21
N LEU A 165 11.63 -8.09 6.08
CA LEU A 165 11.18 -8.54 4.76
C LEU A 165 12.33 -8.79 3.77
N GLN A 166 13.43 -8.07 3.87
CA GLN A 166 14.53 -8.09 2.89
C GLN A 166 15.08 -9.50 2.64
N ARG A 167 15.15 -10.33 3.68
CA ARG A 167 15.67 -11.70 3.60
C ARG A 167 14.59 -12.77 3.39
N LYS A 168 13.33 -12.37 3.19
CA LYS A 168 12.22 -13.30 2.97
C LYS A 168 12.02 -13.59 1.48
N ASN A 169 11.52 -14.77 1.17
CA ASN A 169 11.18 -15.14 -0.22
C ASN A 169 9.84 -14.49 -0.62
N ILE A 170 9.86 -13.15 -0.79
CA ILE A 170 8.72 -12.35 -1.24
C ILE A 170 9.22 -11.47 -2.39
N PRO A 171 8.93 -11.85 -3.66
CA PRO A 171 9.48 -11.19 -4.82
C PRO A 171 9.10 -9.73 -5.01
N LEU A 172 7.87 -9.33 -4.60
CA LEU A 172 7.40 -7.95 -4.74
C LEU A 172 6.67 -7.51 -3.47
N ILE A 173 7.02 -6.33 -2.98
CA ILE A 173 6.40 -5.67 -1.83
C ILE A 173 5.92 -4.30 -2.31
N LEU A 174 4.64 -4.01 -2.08
CA LEU A 174 4.01 -2.74 -2.41
C LEU A 174 3.77 -1.95 -1.13
N ALA A 175 4.29 -0.71 -1.06
CA ALA A 175 4.23 0.10 0.16
C ALA A 175 3.76 1.54 -0.10
N GLY A 176 3.31 2.20 0.97
CA GLY A 176 2.96 3.61 1.05
C GLY A 176 3.66 4.29 2.22
N HIS A 177 2.90 4.98 3.08
CA HIS A 177 3.30 5.58 4.37
C HIS A 177 4.33 6.72 4.31
N ALA A 178 5.31 6.63 3.42
CA ALA A 178 6.39 7.61 3.33
C ALA A 178 5.95 8.92 2.67
N HIS A 179 4.81 8.94 1.98
CA HIS A 179 4.28 10.11 1.27
C HIS A 179 5.30 10.81 0.37
N GLY A 180 6.23 10.05 -0.23
CA GLY A 180 7.33 10.60 -1.04
C GLY A 180 8.32 11.47 -0.26
N GLY A 181 8.34 11.34 1.08
CA GLY A 181 9.17 12.17 1.94
C GLY A 181 8.62 13.58 2.16
N GLN A 182 7.35 13.83 1.91
CA GLN A 182 6.58 15.07 2.01
C GLN A 182 7.14 16.19 1.10
N TRP A 183 8.39 16.61 1.29
CA TRP A 183 9.15 17.46 0.40
C TRP A 183 10.26 16.66 -0.25
N GLU A 184 10.51 16.89 -1.53
CA GLU A 184 11.58 16.26 -2.28
C GLU A 184 12.48 17.33 -2.87
N ILE A 185 13.77 17.25 -2.56
CA ILE A 185 14.79 18.16 -3.04
C ILE A 185 15.91 17.33 -3.64
N GLY A 186 16.19 17.53 -4.94
CA GLY A 186 17.23 16.77 -5.63
C GLY A 186 17.05 15.25 -5.63
N GLY A 187 15.80 14.77 -5.62
CA GLY A 187 15.48 13.34 -5.56
C GLY A 187 15.48 12.74 -4.15
N GLN A 188 15.79 13.53 -3.12
CA GLN A 188 15.78 13.10 -1.73
C GLN A 188 14.55 13.61 -1.01
N GLY A 189 13.76 12.70 -0.44
CA GLY A 189 12.68 13.04 0.49
C GLY A 189 13.23 13.58 1.81
N ILE A 190 12.54 14.55 2.39
CA ILE A 190 13.05 15.25 3.59
C ILE A 190 12.59 14.58 4.88
N TYR A 191 11.35 14.09 4.92
CA TYR A 191 10.79 13.48 6.14
C TYR A 191 9.79 12.40 5.79
N ALA A 192 9.86 11.25 6.44
CA ALA A 192 8.81 10.25 6.40
C ALA A 192 8.49 9.71 7.80
N PRO A 193 7.19 9.44 8.10
CA PRO A 193 6.81 8.75 9.32
C PRO A 193 7.56 7.43 9.45
N GLY A 194 7.91 7.01 10.66
CA GLY A 194 8.63 5.77 10.91
C GLY A 194 10.12 5.78 10.56
N GLN A 195 10.56 6.70 9.67
CA GLN A 195 11.96 6.79 9.21
C GLN A 195 12.65 8.10 9.67
N GLY A 196 11.89 9.17 9.97
CA GLY A 196 12.43 10.46 10.41
C GLY A 196 12.94 11.33 9.25
N LEU A 197 14.03 12.09 9.52
CA LEU A 197 14.66 13.00 8.55
C LEU A 197 15.54 12.22 7.56
N LEU A 198 15.56 12.68 6.31
CA LEU A 198 16.31 12.09 5.20
C LEU A 198 16.06 10.59 5.05
N PRO A 199 14.79 10.19 4.95
CA PRO A 199 14.39 8.78 4.93
C PRO A 199 14.95 8.07 3.70
N ARG A 200 15.25 6.76 3.86
CA ARG A 200 15.78 5.93 2.78
C ARG A 200 14.72 5.55 1.76
N TYR A 201 13.54 5.16 2.25
CA TYR A 201 12.46 4.61 1.42
C TYR A 201 11.33 5.61 1.29
N THR A 202 11.33 6.41 0.23
CA THR A 202 10.32 7.46 0.03
C THR A 202 9.43 7.26 -1.19
N ALA A 203 10.02 6.89 -2.32
CA ALA A 203 9.32 6.63 -3.56
C ALA A 203 10.22 5.84 -4.53
N GLY A 204 9.65 4.98 -5.34
CA GLY A 204 10.38 4.21 -6.35
C GLY A 204 10.58 2.75 -5.99
N LEU A 205 11.35 2.05 -6.82
CA LEU A 205 11.65 0.62 -6.68
C LEU A 205 13.05 0.43 -6.08
N TYR A 206 13.12 -0.25 -4.95
CA TYR A 206 14.35 -0.57 -4.22
C TYR A 206 14.63 -2.07 -4.30
N ASP A 207 15.89 -2.45 -4.49
CA ASP A 207 16.37 -3.84 -4.56
C ASP A 207 15.52 -4.71 -5.53
N GLU A 208 14.95 -4.09 -6.58
CA GLU A 208 14.01 -4.73 -7.53
C GLU A 208 12.80 -5.42 -6.86
N ARG A 209 12.49 -5.12 -5.60
CA ARG A 209 11.52 -5.83 -4.77
C ARG A 209 10.59 -4.95 -3.95
N LEU A 210 11.06 -3.86 -3.38
CA LEU A 210 10.25 -2.93 -2.60
C LEU A 210 9.85 -1.75 -3.47
N LEU A 211 8.57 -1.67 -3.82
CA LEU A 211 8.00 -0.53 -4.54
C LEU A 211 7.25 0.36 -3.56
N VAL A 212 7.74 1.58 -3.37
CA VAL A 212 7.15 2.57 -2.49
C VAL A 212 6.46 3.63 -3.34
N SER A 213 5.16 3.82 -3.13
CA SER A 213 4.38 4.89 -3.75
C SER A 213 4.55 6.20 -2.99
N ARG A 214 4.53 7.32 -3.72
CA ARG A 214 4.44 8.67 -3.14
C ARG A 214 3.09 8.92 -2.45
N GLY A 215 2.10 8.07 -2.68
CA GLY A 215 0.76 8.21 -2.14
C GLY A 215 -0.04 9.38 -2.71
N LEU A 216 -1.30 9.46 -2.32
CA LEU A 216 -2.28 10.42 -2.86
C LEU A 216 -2.55 11.59 -1.93
N CYS A 217 -2.20 11.50 -0.65
CA CYS A 217 -2.43 12.55 0.34
C CYS A 217 -1.14 13.12 0.92
N ASN A 218 -1.27 14.20 1.67
CA ASN A 218 -0.18 14.82 2.43
C ASN A 218 0.01 14.06 3.75
N THR A 219 1.23 13.99 4.25
CA THR A 219 1.55 13.48 5.59
C THR A 219 0.83 14.29 6.69
N HIS A 220 0.68 15.59 6.46
CA HIS A 220 0.05 16.49 7.39
C HIS A 220 -0.86 17.49 6.65
N ARG A 221 -2.05 17.73 7.21
CA ARG A 221 -3.10 18.58 6.58
C ARG A 221 -2.61 19.97 6.17
N TYR A 222 -1.75 20.58 6.97
CA TYR A 222 -1.31 21.97 6.79
C TYR A 222 0.05 22.11 6.13
N ILE A 223 0.74 21.00 5.81
CA ILE A 223 2.04 21.04 5.16
C ILE A 223 1.87 20.60 3.71
N PRO A 224 2.00 21.50 2.72
CA PRO A 224 1.88 21.14 1.32
C PRO A 224 3.06 20.25 0.89
N ARG A 225 2.87 19.47 -0.16
CA ARG A 225 3.96 18.78 -0.86
C ARG A 225 4.77 19.77 -1.67
N PHE A 226 6.09 19.60 -1.71
CA PHE A 226 6.99 20.36 -2.55
C PHE A 226 7.93 19.41 -3.31
N GLY A 227 8.06 19.59 -4.65
CA GLY A 227 8.85 18.69 -5.50
C GLY A 227 8.33 17.25 -5.60
N ASN A 228 7.25 16.92 -4.93
CA ASN A 228 6.75 15.59 -4.67
C ASN A 228 5.27 15.47 -5.07
N PRO A 229 4.96 15.13 -6.32
CA PRO A 229 3.60 15.03 -6.80
C PRO A 229 2.86 13.83 -6.20
N ARG A 230 1.52 13.92 -6.11
CA ARG A 230 0.65 12.77 -5.84
C ARG A 230 0.80 11.76 -6.96
N GLU A 231 0.76 10.47 -6.63
CA GLU A 231 1.12 9.40 -7.57
C GLU A 231 0.12 8.25 -7.58
N LEU A 232 -0.31 7.86 -8.78
CA LEU A 232 -0.85 6.54 -9.06
C LEU A 232 0.28 5.69 -9.65
N VAL A 233 0.53 4.52 -9.08
CA VAL A 233 1.55 3.61 -9.61
C VAL A 233 0.89 2.47 -10.38
N ILE A 234 1.44 2.20 -11.57
CA ILE A 234 1.06 1.06 -12.41
C ILE A 234 2.25 0.09 -12.46
N VAL A 235 1.98 -1.19 -12.23
CA VAL A 235 2.98 -2.25 -12.29
C VAL A 235 2.56 -3.26 -13.35
N ASP A 236 3.32 -3.33 -14.43
CA ASP A 236 3.18 -4.35 -15.46
C ASP A 236 4.07 -5.56 -15.10
N LEU A 237 3.44 -6.66 -14.70
CA LEU A 237 4.11 -7.93 -14.43
C LEU A 237 4.18 -8.75 -15.71
N TRP A 238 5.38 -9.16 -16.11
CA TRP A 238 5.61 -10.01 -17.27
C TRP A 238 6.10 -11.40 -16.88
N PRO A 239 5.65 -12.45 -17.57
CA PRO A 239 6.18 -13.79 -17.38
C PRO A 239 7.71 -13.79 -17.53
N GLY A 240 8.39 -14.45 -16.59
CA GLY A 240 9.84 -14.60 -16.59
C GLY A 240 10.31 -16.00 -16.95
#